data_6641f7dba0a215eab93272984892e00a
#
_entry.id   6641f7dba0a215eab93272984892e00a
#
_cell.length_a   1.000
_cell.length_b   1.000
_cell.length_c   1.000
_cell.angle_alpha   90.00
_cell.angle_beta   90.00
_cell.angle_gamma   90.00
#
_symmetry.space_group_name_H-M   'P 1'
#
loop_
_entity.id
_entity.type
_entity.pdbx_description
1 polymer ?
#
loop_
_entity_poly.entity_id
_entity_poly.type
_entity_poly.pdbx_seq_one_letter_code
_entity_poly.pdbx_strand_id
1 'polypeptide(L)'
;MKKINLLIITTLSVFLYNCSETKDLFSIATKDLKQVYKPTETVNLSIENVENAKIDSVIYFSNDIKLGKSTENAVFNLKLEKLQFGIQDIKAIVHSEGEKVECLTSFELVSNITPKLYETKDYTILNAYNHDVNAYTQGLEFYNGILLEGTGQNGESSLRKTDYKSGNVSKSVPLSPDYFGEGITVFNDKIYQLTWKNKVGFIYNAETLEQEKTFDYFSDVEGWGLTHNDKYLIMSDGTNKIYFLNPETQKMERFINVYSDTNAITELNELEWIDGKIWANIYLKDVIVIINPENGAVESAIDFSDLKTKNKKALTEGDEVLNGIAYNPSTKTVFITGKNWDKMFEIELKKISN
;
A
#
# COMPACT_ATOMS: atom_id res chain seq x y z
N MET A 1 -41.57 -11.65 -65.52
CA MET A 1 -40.93 -11.45 -64.21
C MET A 1 -39.63 -12.25 -64.23
N LYS A 2 -38.48 -11.59 -64.49
CA LYS A 2 -37.15 -12.23 -64.51
C LYS A 2 -36.50 -12.11 -63.11
N LYS A 3 -36.20 -13.25 -62.52
CA LYS A 3 -35.42 -13.31 -61.26
C LYS A 3 -33.93 -13.11 -61.59
N ILE A 4 -33.30 -12.09 -61.04
CA ILE A 4 -31.90 -11.83 -61.09
C ILE A 4 -31.29 -12.53 -59.89
N ASN A 5 -30.47 -13.59 -60.11
CA ASN A 5 -29.66 -14.21 -59.09
C ASN A 5 -28.40 -13.38 -58.90
N LEU A 6 -28.28 -12.73 -57.73
CA LEU A 6 -27.05 -12.04 -57.33
C LEU A 6 -26.11 -13.06 -56.68
N LEU A 7 -25.03 -13.38 -57.39
CA LEU A 7 -23.95 -14.24 -56.89
C LEU A 7 -23.03 -13.39 -56.02
N ILE A 8 -23.11 -13.54 -54.68
CA ILE A 8 -22.17 -12.93 -53.74
C ILE A 8 -20.91 -13.77 -53.70
N ILE A 9 -19.83 -13.30 -54.32
CA ILE A 9 -18.49 -13.86 -54.19
C ILE A 9 -17.91 -13.34 -52.91
N THR A 10 -17.92 -14.16 -51.86
CA THR A 10 -17.18 -13.92 -50.60
C THR A 10 -15.71 -14.27 -50.86
N THR A 11 -14.89 -13.24 -51.06
CA THR A 11 -13.43 -13.40 -51.02
C THR A 11 -13.01 -13.63 -49.58
N LEU A 12 -12.71 -14.90 -49.27
CA LEU A 12 -12.09 -15.32 -48.04
C LEU A 12 -10.61 -14.89 -48.08
N SER A 13 -10.30 -13.72 -47.50
CA SER A 13 -8.92 -13.29 -47.27
C SER A 13 -8.33 -14.18 -46.16
N VAL A 14 -7.58 -15.18 -46.58
CA VAL A 14 -6.72 -15.97 -45.68
C VAL A 14 -5.60 -15.04 -45.25
N PHE A 15 -5.73 -14.46 -44.05
CA PHE A 15 -4.58 -13.92 -43.36
C PHE A 15 -3.69 -15.10 -42.96
N LEU A 16 -2.66 -15.34 -43.76
CA LEU A 16 -1.53 -16.17 -43.34
C LEU A 16 -0.86 -15.42 -42.20
N TYR A 17 -1.20 -15.76 -40.95
CA TYR A 17 -0.36 -15.51 -39.83
C TYR A 17 0.94 -16.27 -40.06
N ASN A 18 1.96 -15.57 -40.48
CA ASN A 18 3.32 -16.06 -40.47
C ASN A 18 3.70 -16.20 -39.00
N CYS A 19 3.42 -17.35 -38.40
CA CYS A 19 3.93 -17.75 -37.10
C CYS A 19 5.44 -17.90 -37.31
N SER A 20 6.23 -16.90 -36.90
CA SER A 20 7.68 -16.98 -37.10
C SER A 20 8.19 -18.15 -36.25
N GLU A 21 8.81 -19.12 -36.88
CA GLU A 21 9.48 -20.28 -36.25
C GLU A 21 10.53 -19.84 -35.19
N THR A 22 10.94 -18.58 -35.21
CA THR A 22 11.94 -17.98 -34.28
C THR A 22 11.44 -17.82 -32.85
N LYS A 23 10.14 -17.89 -32.59
CA LYS A 23 9.59 -17.66 -31.24
C LYS A 23 9.92 -18.77 -30.25
N ASP A 24 10.11 -20.00 -30.75
CA ASP A 24 10.38 -21.18 -29.92
C ASP A 24 11.89 -21.47 -29.77
N LEU A 25 12.75 -20.70 -30.45
CA LEU A 25 14.20 -20.90 -30.41
C LEU A 25 14.86 -20.38 -29.14
N PHE A 26 14.26 -19.35 -28.50
CA PHE A 26 14.84 -18.68 -27.35
C PHE A 26 13.89 -18.66 -26.17
N SER A 27 14.42 -18.93 -24.98
CA SER A 27 13.73 -18.72 -23.70
C SER A 27 14.73 -18.24 -22.65
N ILE A 28 14.21 -17.62 -21.56
CA ILE A 28 15.08 -17.34 -20.41
C ILE A 28 15.34 -18.67 -19.70
N ALA A 29 16.60 -18.99 -19.42
CA ALA A 29 16.97 -20.19 -18.68
C ALA A 29 16.39 -20.13 -17.27
N THR A 30 15.49 -21.08 -16.94
CA THR A 30 14.77 -21.09 -15.65
C THR A 30 15.28 -22.13 -14.67
N LYS A 31 16.17 -23.04 -15.10
CA LYS A 31 16.65 -24.16 -14.28
C LYS A 31 17.24 -23.74 -12.93
N ASP A 32 17.96 -22.61 -12.90
CA ASP A 32 18.62 -22.11 -11.72
C ASP A 32 17.92 -20.87 -11.11
N LEU A 33 16.74 -20.50 -11.65
CA LEU A 33 15.94 -19.41 -11.11
C LEU A 33 15.11 -19.88 -9.91
N LYS A 34 15.20 -19.13 -8.81
CA LYS A 34 14.32 -19.31 -7.65
C LYS A 34 12.99 -18.61 -7.90
N GLN A 35 11.94 -19.08 -7.24
CA GLN A 35 10.64 -18.40 -7.22
C GLN A 35 10.68 -17.11 -6.39
N VAL A 36 11.51 -17.08 -5.33
CA VAL A 36 11.60 -15.96 -4.38
C VAL A 36 13.06 -15.60 -4.16
N TYR A 37 13.36 -14.30 -4.17
CA TYR A 37 14.67 -13.73 -3.92
C TYR A 37 14.62 -12.64 -2.84
N LYS A 38 15.78 -12.34 -2.27
CA LYS A 38 16.01 -11.23 -1.33
C LYS A 38 16.93 -10.17 -1.96
N PRO A 39 16.86 -8.88 -1.54
CA PRO A 39 17.65 -7.80 -2.14
C PRO A 39 19.15 -8.03 -2.20
N THR A 40 19.70 -8.77 -1.23
CA THR A 40 21.15 -9.07 -1.15
C THR A 40 21.60 -10.14 -2.13
N GLU A 41 20.69 -10.80 -2.83
CA GLU A 41 21.00 -11.84 -3.79
C GLU A 41 21.26 -11.28 -5.20
N THR A 42 21.77 -12.12 -6.07
CA THR A 42 22.01 -11.81 -7.49
C THR A 42 21.28 -12.85 -8.32
N VAL A 43 20.54 -12.42 -9.33
CA VAL A 43 19.91 -13.29 -10.31
C VAL A 43 20.80 -13.35 -11.55
N ASN A 44 21.17 -14.55 -11.97
CA ASN A 44 21.93 -14.80 -13.18
C ASN A 44 20.95 -15.11 -14.32
N LEU A 45 20.79 -14.18 -15.24
CA LEU A 45 19.91 -14.34 -16.40
C LEU A 45 20.72 -14.73 -17.63
N SER A 46 20.30 -15.78 -18.33
CA SER A 46 20.84 -16.23 -19.62
C SER A 46 19.72 -16.72 -20.51
N ILE A 47 20.00 -16.85 -21.79
CA ILE A 47 19.04 -17.35 -22.78
C ILE A 47 19.35 -18.81 -23.12
N GLU A 48 18.33 -19.67 -22.97
CA GLU A 48 18.35 -21.00 -23.61
C GLU A 48 18.17 -20.80 -25.11
N ASN A 49 19.05 -21.43 -25.90
CA ASN A 49 19.12 -21.32 -27.35
C ASN A 49 19.17 -22.75 -27.95
N VAL A 50 18.01 -23.28 -28.31
CA VAL A 50 17.83 -24.69 -28.62
C VAL A 50 18.60 -25.14 -29.89
N GLU A 51 18.71 -24.25 -30.89
CA GLU A 51 19.35 -24.55 -32.17
C GLU A 51 20.73 -23.90 -32.34
N ASN A 52 21.29 -23.33 -31.26
CA ASN A 52 22.54 -22.57 -31.32
C ASN A 52 22.54 -21.43 -32.36
N ALA A 53 21.37 -20.80 -32.54
CA ALA A 53 21.24 -19.66 -33.43
C ALA A 53 22.12 -18.50 -32.92
N LYS A 54 22.57 -17.63 -33.81
CA LYS A 54 23.44 -16.51 -33.46
C LYS A 54 22.67 -15.49 -32.64
N ILE A 55 23.12 -15.20 -31.42
CA ILE A 55 22.61 -14.09 -30.60
C ILE A 55 23.58 -12.91 -30.74
N ASP A 56 23.09 -11.77 -31.23
CA ASP A 56 23.89 -10.54 -31.31
C ASP A 56 23.92 -9.79 -29.97
N SER A 57 22.79 -9.76 -29.28
CA SER A 57 22.66 -9.16 -27.93
C SER A 57 21.33 -9.46 -27.29
N VAL A 58 21.26 -9.31 -25.95
CA VAL A 58 20.02 -9.43 -25.17
C VAL A 58 19.85 -8.18 -24.28
N ILE A 59 18.65 -7.58 -24.33
CA ILE A 59 18.29 -6.43 -23.47
C ILE A 59 17.28 -6.92 -22.44
N TYR A 60 17.57 -6.69 -21.16
CA TYR A 60 16.74 -7.12 -20.04
C TYR A 60 15.97 -5.95 -19.43
N PHE A 61 14.72 -6.24 -19.05
CA PHE A 61 13.81 -5.32 -18.37
C PHE A 61 13.19 -6.00 -17.14
N SER A 62 12.84 -5.23 -16.13
CA SER A 62 11.93 -5.64 -15.07
C SER A 62 10.80 -4.62 -15.00
N ASN A 63 9.55 -5.08 -15.03
CA ASN A 63 8.35 -4.22 -15.00
C ASN A 63 8.49 -3.02 -15.97
N ASP A 64 8.93 -3.30 -17.20
CA ASP A 64 9.23 -2.35 -18.29
C ASP A 64 10.41 -1.35 -18.03
N ILE A 65 11.06 -1.41 -16.89
CA ILE A 65 12.28 -0.64 -16.59
C ILE A 65 13.48 -1.39 -17.15
N LYS A 66 14.26 -0.72 -18.01
CA LYS A 66 15.47 -1.31 -18.57
C LYS A 66 16.52 -1.56 -17.49
N LEU A 67 16.95 -2.81 -17.35
CA LEU A 67 17.98 -3.25 -16.39
C LEU A 67 19.38 -3.20 -16.98
N GLY A 68 19.54 -3.63 -18.25
CA GLY A 68 20.84 -3.65 -18.89
C GLY A 68 20.85 -4.44 -20.19
N LYS A 69 22.06 -4.76 -20.67
CA LYS A 69 22.30 -5.47 -21.91
C LYS A 69 23.46 -6.45 -21.74
N SER A 70 23.34 -7.66 -22.32
CA SER A 70 24.47 -8.55 -22.57
C SER A 70 24.79 -8.62 -24.05
N THR A 71 26.05 -8.93 -24.37
CA THR A 71 26.50 -9.24 -25.73
C THR A 71 26.49 -10.76 -25.93
N GLU A 72 26.11 -11.19 -27.12
CA GLU A 72 25.95 -12.61 -27.40
C GLU A 72 25.05 -13.28 -26.35
N ASN A 73 25.33 -14.50 -25.94
CA ASN A 73 24.61 -15.22 -24.87
C ASN A 73 25.34 -15.14 -23.52
N ALA A 74 25.99 -14.01 -23.22
CA ALA A 74 26.66 -13.83 -21.93
C ALA A 74 25.64 -13.72 -20.78
N VAL A 75 25.97 -14.31 -19.66
CA VAL A 75 25.15 -14.21 -18.43
C VAL A 75 25.06 -12.77 -17.97
N PHE A 76 23.84 -12.31 -17.73
CA PHE A 76 23.53 -11.00 -17.16
C PHE A 76 23.29 -11.14 -15.65
N ASN A 77 24.18 -10.56 -14.83
CA ASN A 77 24.11 -10.61 -13.37
C ASN A 77 23.24 -9.44 -12.86
N LEU A 78 21.98 -9.71 -12.57
CA LEU A 78 21.04 -8.74 -12.06
C LEU A 78 21.18 -8.56 -10.54
N LYS A 79 21.55 -7.35 -10.10
CA LYS A 79 21.53 -6.93 -8.69
C LYS A 79 20.13 -6.46 -8.30
N LEU A 80 19.62 -6.96 -7.16
CA LEU A 80 18.25 -6.76 -6.75
C LEU A 80 18.04 -5.60 -5.76
N GLU A 81 19.11 -5.04 -5.20
CA GLU A 81 19.09 -4.02 -4.14
C GLU A 81 18.27 -2.76 -4.44
N LYS A 82 18.14 -2.44 -5.74
CA LYS A 82 17.43 -1.23 -6.21
C LYS A 82 16.03 -1.50 -6.74
N LEU A 83 15.60 -2.75 -6.76
CA LEU A 83 14.27 -3.11 -7.21
C LEU A 83 13.29 -2.98 -6.03
N GLN A 84 12.05 -2.62 -6.34
CA GLN A 84 10.97 -2.63 -5.36
C GLN A 84 10.57 -4.07 -5.03
N PHE A 85 10.09 -4.31 -3.81
CA PHE A 85 9.48 -5.59 -3.46
C PHE A 85 8.30 -5.93 -4.37
N GLY A 86 8.04 -7.22 -4.54
CA GLY A 86 6.95 -7.74 -5.35
C GLY A 86 7.41 -8.54 -6.54
N ILE A 87 6.46 -8.86 -7.40
CA ILE A 87 6.71 -9.63 -8.61
C ILE A 87 7.56 -8.79 -9.56
N GLN A 88 8.63 -9.39 -10.02
CA GLN A 88 9.52 -8.86 -11.04
C GLN A 88 9.22 -9.59 -12.35
N ASP A 89 8.49 -8.95 -13.23
CA ASP A 89 8.25 -9.46 -14.60
C ASP A 89 9.48 -9.17 -15.45
N ILE A 90 10.29 -10.20 -15.64
CA ILE A 90 11.54 -10.12 -16.41
C ILE A 90 11.24 -10.35 -17.88
N LYS A 91 11.56 -9.36 -18.70
CA LYS A 91 11.48 -9.43 -20.16
C LYS A 91 12.89 -9.34 -20.75
N ALA A 92 13.26 -10.33 -21.54
CA ALA A 92 14.48 -10.34 -22.33
C ALA A 92 14.12 -10.14 -23.80
N ILE A 93 14.70 -9.12 -24.46
CA ILE A 93 14.60 -8.93 -25.90
C ILE A 93 15.88 -9.46 -26.53
N VAL A 94 15.79 -10.61 -27.16
CA VAL A 94 16.89 -11.25 -27.88
C VAL A 94 16.96 -10.68 -29.29
N HIS A 95 18.12 -10.15 -29.66
CA HIS A 95 18.44 -9.73 -31.03
C HIS A 95 19.24 -10.84 -31.72
N SER A 96 18.72 -11.37 -32.82
CA SER A 96 19.30 -12.48 -33.56
C SER A 96 19.07 -12.26 -35.05
N GLU A 97 20.14 -12.15 -35.85
CA GLU A 97 20.10 -12.05 -37.31
C GLU A 97 19.15 -10.97 -37.88
N GLY A 98 19.03 -9.85 -37.17
CA GLY A 98 18.14 -8.74 -37.52
C GLY A 98 16.73 -8.82 -36.96
N GLU A 99 16.34 -9.96 -36.40
CA GLU A 99 15.04 -10.20 -35.74
C GLU A 99 15.11 -9.88 -34.24
N LYS A 100 13.91 -9.76 -33.64
CA LYS A 100 13.75 -9.54 -32.19
C LYS A 100 12.77 -10.58 -31.64
N VAL A 101 13.19 -11.30 -30.61
CA VAL A 101 12.34 -12.25 -29.90
C VAL A 101 12.21 -11.83 -28.46
N GLU A 102 10.99 -11.79 -27.93
CA GLU A 102 10.71 -11.50 -26.53
C GLU A 102 10.56 -12.80 -25.74
N CYS A 103 11.33 -12.91 -24.66
CA CYS A 103 11.26 -14.02 -23.70
C CYS A 103 10.86 -13.46 -22.34
N LEU A 104 9.99 -14.16 -21.62
CA LEU A 104 9.42 -13.72 -20.35
C LEU A 104 9.69 -14.75 -19.25
N THR A 105 9.92 -14.27 -18.05
CA THR A 105 9.89 -15.04 -16.80
C THR A 105 9.55 -14.12 -15.65
N SER A 106 9.33 -14.65 -14.47
CA SER A 106 9.10 -13.82 -13.28
C SER A 106 9.65 -14.49 -12.03
N PHE A 107 9.92 -13.68 -11.02
CA PHE A 107 10.20 -14.10 -9.65
C PHE A 107 9.66 -13.05 -8.68
N GLU A 108 9.51 -13.41 -7.42
CA GLU A 108 9.10 -12.47 -6.38
C GLU A 108 10.32 -11.98 -5.57
N LEU A 109 10.38 -10.68 -5.31
CA LEU A 109 11.37 -10.05 -4.44
C LEU A 109 10.72 -9.71 -3.11
N VAL A 110 11.17 -10.34 -2.02
CA VAL A 110 10.68 -10.11 -0.66
C VAL A 110 11.72 -9.39 0.20
N SER A 111 11.32 -8.87 1.36
CA SER A 111 12.27 -8.24 2.29
C SER A 111 13.30 -9.24 2.82
N ASN A 112 14.48 -8.75 3.16
CA ASN A 112 15.50 -9.52 3.91
C ASN A 112 15.37 -9.35 5.43
N ILE A 113 14.38 -8.55 5.89
CA ILE A 113 14.14 -8.28 7.30
C ILE A 113 13.00 -9.18 7.79
N THR A 114 13.30 -10.06 8.73
CA THR A 114 12.29 -10.79 9.49
C THR A 114 11.69 -9.85 10.53
N PRO A 115 10.36 -9.58 10.49
CA PRO A 115 9.74 -8.65 11.41
C PRO A 115 9.92 -9.07 12.88
N LYS A 116 10.28 -8.12 13.74
CA LYS A 116 10.28 -8.34 15.18
C LYS A 116 8.84 -8.31 15.71
N LEU A 117 8.44 -9.39 16.39
CA LEU A 117 7.11 -9.48 16.97
C LEU A 117 7.11 -8.93 18.39
N TYR A 118 6.17 -8.03 18.67
CA TYR A 118 5.88 -7.51 20.00
C TYR A 118 4.51 -8.03 20.45
N GLU A 119 4.42 -8.41 21.71
CA GLU A 119 3.22 -8.94 22.34
C GLU A 119 2.82 -8.07 23.54
N THR A 120 1.72 -8.37 24.19
CA THR A 120 1.20 -7.65 25.39
C THR A 120 2.26 -7.37 26.47
N LYS A 121 3.26 -8.24 26.63
CA LYS A 121 4.36 -8.04 27.58
C LYS A 121 5.35 -6.92 27.17
N ASP A 122 5.33 -6.52 25.92
CA ASP A 122 6.30 -5.60 25.31
C ASP A 122 5.82 -4.15 25.26
N TYR A 123 4.59 -3.88 25.71
CA TYR A 123 4.08 -2.52 25.92
C TYR A 123 3.41 -2.39 27.30
N THR A 124 3.15 -1.16 27.69
CA THR A 124 2.44 -0.81 28.91
C THR A 124 1.24 0.06 28.56
N ILE A 125 0.06 -0.31 29.02
CA ILE A 125 -1.11 0.56 28.96
C ILE A 125 -0.95 1.59 30.09
N LEU A 126 -0.76 2.85 29.73
CA LEU A 126 -0.63 3.95 30.68
C LEU A 126 -2.01 4.43 31.14
N ASN A 127 -2.94 4.56 30.21
CA ASN A 127 -4.32 5.01 30.45
C ASN A 127 -5.29 4.34 29.50
N ALA A 128 -6.57 4.31 29.90
CA ALA A 128 -7.70 3.92 29.07
C ALA A 128 -8.77 5.01 29.17
N TYR A 129 -8.95 5.74 28.09
CA TYR A 129 -9.90 6.84 27.97
C TYR A 129 -11.23 6.35 27.40
N ASN A 130 -12.30 7.10 27.65
CA ASN A 130 -13.57 6.86 26.99
C ASN A 130 -13.48 7.23 25.49
N HIS A 131 -14.10 6.41 24.66
CA HIS A 131 -14.23 6.64 23.24
C HIS A 131 -15.69 6.50 22.81
N ASP A 132 -16.11 7.25 21.80
CA ASP A 132 -17.50 7.25 21.34
C ASP A 132 -17.82 5.95 20.60
N VAL A 133 -18.72 5.14 21.14
CA VAL A 133 -19.16 3.87 20.52
C VAL A 133 -19.84 4.05 19.17
N ASN A 134 -20.20 5.27 18.78
CA ASN A 134 -20.72 5.57 17.45
C ASN A 134 -19.62 6.03 16.48
N ALA A 135 -18.37 6.10 16.94
CA ALA A 135 -17.25 6.42 16.08
C ALA A 135 -16.75 5.19 15.33
N TYR A 136 -17.12 5.05 14.07
CA TYR A 136 -16.51 4.08 13.17
C TYR A 136 -15.18 4.66 12.68
N THR A 137 -14.15 4.57 13.54
CA THR A 137 -12.86 5.24 13.36
C THR A 137 -12.15 4.80 12.10
N GLN A 138 -11.77 5.76 11.24
CA GLN A 138 -11.04 5.55 10.00
C GLN A 138 -9.76 6.37 9.90
N GLY A 139 -9.60 7.36 10.77
CA GLY A 139 -8.38 8.14 10.87
C GLY A 139 -8.30 8.85 12.21
N LEU A 140 -7.11 8.95 12.78
CA LEU A 140 -6.88 9.50 14.11
C LEU A 140 -5.56 10.25 14.13
N GLU A 141 -5.54 11.51 14.61
CA GLU A 141 -4.29 12.27 14.68
C GLU A 141 -4.35 13.35 15.78
N PHE A 142 -3.24 13.60 16.46
CA PHE A 142 -3.12 14.73 17.38
C PHE A 142 -2.69 16.00 16.64
N TYR A 143 -3.45 17.07 16.84
CA TYR A 143 -3.10 18.42 16.38
C TYR A 143 -3.25 19.44 17.51
N ASN A 144 -2.15 20.12 17.88
CA ASN A 144 -2.11 21.12 18.95
C ASN A 144 -2.73 20.64 20.28
N GLY A 145 -2.53 19.36 20.63
CA GLY A 145 -3.04 18.74 21.86
C GLY A 145 -4.52 18.33 21.81
N ILE A 146 -5.20 18.53 20.69
CA ILE A 146 -6.57 18.08 20.41
C ILE A 146 -6.49 16.81 19.57
N LEU A 147 -7.33 15.83 19.87
CA LEU A 147 -7.47 14.65 19.04
C LEU A 147 -8.45 14.95 17.90
N LEU A 148 -8.01 14.77 16.67
CA LEU A 148 -8.82 14.78 15.47
C LEU A 148 -9.20 13.34 15.12
N GLU A 149 -10.43 13.13 14.67
CA GLU A 149 -10.93 11.82 14.28
C GLU A 149 -11.77 11.92 13.00
N GLY A 150 -11.44 11.11 12.01
CA GLY A 150 -12.26 10.83 10.85
C GLY A 150 -13.07 9.56 11.08
N THR A 151 -14.38 9.61 10.85
CA THR A 151 -15.24 8.43 10.99
C THR A 151 -15.86 8.03 9.66
N GLY A 152 -16.10 6.72 9.48
CA GLY A 152 -16.75 6.13 8.33
C GLY A 152 -18.25 5.93 8.50
N GLN A 153 -18.85 5.19 7.59
CA GLN A 153 -20.25 4.84 7.39
C GLN A 153 -21.04 5.90 6.59
N ASN A 154 -21.73 5.45 5.53
CA ASN A 154 -22.54 6.33 4.72
C ASN A 154 -23.69 6.94 5.55
N GLY A 155 -23.80 8.26 5.54
CA GLY A 155 -24.77 9.01 6.33
C GLY A 155 -24.36 9.28 7.79
N GLU A 156 -23.27 8.66 8.28
CA GLU A 156 -22.77 8.82 9.66
C GLU A 156 -21.33 9.34 9.71
N SER A 157 -20.65 9.38 8.56
CA SER A 157 -19.27 9.86 8.45
C SER A 157 -19.10 11.30 8.91
N SER A 158 -18.03 11.57 9.65
CA SER A 158 -17.75 12.91 10.16
C SER A 158 -16.26 13.17 10.36
N LEU A 159 -15.89 14.44 10.40
CA LEU A 159 -14.61 14.91 10.90
C LEU A 159 -14.83 15.57 12.26
N ARG A 160 -14.07 15.15 13.29
CA ARG A 160 -14.32 15.51 14.69
C ARG A 160 -13.10 16.10 15.37
N LYS A 161 -13.35 17.01 16.34
CA LYS A 161 -12.41 17.42 17.40
C LYS A 161 -12.85 16.83 18.71
N THR A 162 -11.99 16.07 19.37
CA THR A 162 -12.31 15.34 20.59
C THR A 162 -11.33 15.70 21.70
N ASP A 163 -11.85 16.00 22.88
CA ASP A 163 -11.05 15.99 24.09
C ASP A 163 -10.74 14.54 24.47
N TYR A 164 -9.53 14.10 24.21
CA TYR A 164 -9.14 12.69 24.38
C TYR A 164 -9.22 12.19 25.81
N LYS A 165 -9.14 13.11 26.83
CA LYS A 165 -9.21 12.71 28.25
C LYS A 165 -10.62 12.40 28.70
N SER A 166 -11.59 13.18 28.28
CA SER A 166 -13.01 12.98 28.61
C SER A 166 -13.74 12.10 27.59
N GLY A 167 -13.28 12.01 26.36
CA GLY A 167 -13.96 11.41 25.22
C GLY A 167 -15.03 12.32 24.61
N ASN A 168 -15.14 13.59 25.06
CA ASN A 168 -16.18 14.49 24.58
C ASN A 168 -15.81 15.08 23.20
N VAL A 169 -16.71 14.93 22.23
CA VAL A 169 -16.61 15.59 20.94
C VAL A 169 -16.98 17.06 21.09
N SER A 170 -16.01 17.95 20.93
CA SER A 170 -16.18 19.41 21.07
C SER A 170 -16.72 20.04 19.78
N LYS A 171 -16.41 19.46 18.64
CA LYS A 171 -16.90 19.88 17.32
C LYS A 171 -16.96 18.69 16.38
N SER A 172 -18.00 18.63 15.56
CA SER A 172 -18.18 17.60 14.51
C SER A 172 -18.71 18.24 13.25
N VAL A 173 -18.18 17.86 12.10
CA VAL A 173 -18.62 18.23 10.77
C VAL A 173 -19.01 16.95 10.03
N PRO A 174 -20.31 16.73 9.76
CA PRO A 174 -20.76 15.56 9.02
C PRO A 174 -20.36 15.67 7.54
N LEU A 175 -20.05 14.52 6.92
CA LEU A 175 -19.93 14.41 5.47
C LEU A 175 -21.34 14.27 4.85
N SER A 176 -21.44 14.58 3.54
CA SER A 176 -22.65 14.22 2.79
C SER A 176 -22.89 12.70 2.86
N PRO A 177 -24.14 12.24 2.95
CA PRO A 177 -24.48 10.80 3.03
C PRO A 177 -23.93 9.94 1.88
N ASP A 178 -23.56 10.57 0.77
CA ASP A 178 -22.98 9.88 -0.39
C ASP A 178 -21.55 9.44 -0.18
N TYR A 179 -20.89 9.98 0.86
CA TYR A 179 -19.47 9.70 1.15
C TYR A 179 -19.31 8.79 2.36
N PHE A 180 -18.41 7.84 2.21
CA PHE A 180 -17.86 7.10 3.33
C PHE A 180 -16.50 7.73 3.67
N GLY A 181 -16.40 8.41 4.83
CA GLY A 181 -15.18 9.06 5.29
C GLY A 181 -14.13 8.04 5.69
N GLU A 182 -12.88 8.36 5.39
CA GLU A 182 -11.71 7.50 5.62
C GLU A 182 -10.60 8.27 6.35
N GLY A 183 -9.35 7.83 6.19
CA GLY A 183 -8.18 8.37 6.85
C GLY A 183 -8.07 9.88 6.79
N ILE A 184 -7.53 10.47 7.85
CA ILE A 184 -7.26 11.89 7.96
C ILE A 184 -5.80 12.14 8.27
N THR A 185 -5.30 13.34 7.93
CA THR A 185 -4.02 13.84 8.43
C THR A 185 -3.95 15.36 8.39
N VAL A 186 -3.10 15.96 9.22
CA VAL A 186 -2.93 17.43 9.27
C VAL A 186 -1.58 17.81 8.69
N PHE A 187 -1.59 18.55 7.60
CA PHE A 187 -0.37 19.09 7.00
C PHE A 187 -0.50 20.61 6.77
N ASN A 188 0.42 21.40 7.32
CA ASN A 188 0.42 22.86 7.21
C ASN A 188 -0.93 23.51 7.60
N ASP A 189 -1.44 23.20 8.80
CA ASP A 189 -2.71 23.71 9.34
C ASP A 189 -3.95 23.39 8.51
N LYS A 190 -3.87 22.35 7.67
CA LYS A 190 -4.97 21.81 6.88
C LYS A 190 -5.17 20.36 7.18
N ILE A 191 -6.42 19.96 7.39
CA ILE A 191 -6.80 18.56 7.50
C ILE A 191 -7.14 18.05 6.11
N TYR A 192 -6.51 16.96 5.73
CA TYR A 192 -6.86 16.16 4.56
C TYR A 192 -7.68 14.97 5.03
N GLN A 193 -8.81 14.71 4.37
CA GLN A 193 -9.65 13.56 4.64
C GLN A 193 -9.94 12.81 3.35
N LEU A 194 -9.76 11.49 3.37
CA LEU A 194 -10.08 10.62 2.25
C LEU A 194 -11.54 10.19 2.27
N THR A 195 -12.00 9.65 1.15
CA THR A 195 -13.24 8.87 1.03
C THR A 195 -12.96 7.50 0.43
N TRP A 196 -13.74 6.48 0.78
CA TRP A 196 -13.50 5.11 0.34
C TRP A 196 -13.50 4.97 -1.20
N LYS A 197 -14.68 4.90 -1.81
CA LYS A 197 -14.85 4.57 -3.24
C LYS A 197 -15.14 5.76 -4.14
N ASN A 198 -15.41 6.90 -3.55
CA ASN A 198 -15.78 8.10 -4.31
C ASN A 198 -14.59 8.76 -5.01
N LYS A 199 -13.33 8.38 -4.63
CA LYS A 199 -12.08 8.88 -5.23
C LYS A 199 -11.92 10.39 -5.17
N VAL A 200 -12.50 10.97 -4.14
CA VAL A 200 -12.40 12.38 -3.80
C VAL A 200 -11.94 12.51 -2.36
N GLY A 201 -11.10 13.49 -2.08
CA GLY A 201 -10.73 13.88 -0.73
C GLY A 201 -11.17 15.32 -0.45
N PHE A 202 -11.21 15.64 0.84
CA PHE A 202 -11.58 16.95 1.34
C PHE A 202 -10.40 17.60 2.04
N ILE A 203 -10.31 18.93 1.94
CA ILE A 203 -9.34 19.74 2.66
C ILE A 203 -10.11 20.74 3.54
N TYR A 204 -9.81 20.73 4.82
CA TYR A 204 -10.43 21.61 5.80
C TYR A 204 -9.36 22.48 6.47
N ASN A 205 -9.78 23.64 6.98
CA ASN A 205 -9.00 24.41 7.92
C ASN A 205 -8.92 23.66 9.25
N ALA A 206 -7.70 23.43 9.78
CA ALA A 206 -7.51 22.63 10.99
C ALA A 206 -8.04 23.31 12.26
N GLU A 207 -8.10 24.66 12.28
CA GLU A 207 -8.65 25.41 13.41
C GLU A 207 -10.17 25.39 13.42
N THR A 208 -10.80 25.70 12.26
CA THR A 208 -12.24 25.92 12.17
C THR A 208 -13.03 24.69 11.71
N LEU A 209 -12.41 23.64 11.18
CA LEU A 209 -13.02 22.52 10.47
C LEU A 209 -13.93 22.96 9.29
N GLU A 210 -13.73 24.16 8.76
CA GLU A 210 -14.44 24.60 7.55
C GLU A 210 -13.80 23.94 6.33
N GLN A 211 -14.60 23.34 5.47
CA GLN A 211 -14.13 22.74 4.22
C GLN A 211 -13.69 23.86 3.27
N GLU A 212 -12.45 23.80 2.82
CA GLU A 212 -11.86 24.78 1.90
C GLU A 212 -11.87 24.29 0.46
N LYS A 213 -11.58 23.00 0.24
CA LYS A 213 -11.41 22.42 -1.10
C LYS A 213 -11.80 20.95 -1.13
N THR A 214 -11.92 20.45 -2.36
CA THR A 214 -11.90 19.02 -2.69
C THR A 214 -10.70 18.73 -3.59
N PHE A 215 -10.28 17.48 -3.65
CA PHE A 215 -9.27 17.01 -4.62
C PHE A 215 -9.65 15.63 -5.14
N ASP A 216 -9.34 15.38 -6.40
CA ASP A 216 -9.49 14.07 -7.01
C ASP A 216 -8.28 13.19 -6.72
N TYR A 217 -8.47 11.89 -6.62
CA TYR A 217 -7.36 10.96 -6.46
C TYR A 217 -6.52 10.90 -7.74
N PHE A 218 -5.26 10.54 -7.57
CA PHE A 218 -4.28 10.47 -8.67
C PHE A 218 -4.55 9.32 -9.66
N SER A 219 -5.33 8.33 -9.27
CA SER A 219 -5.72 7.17 -10.09
C SER A 219 -6.95 6.46 -9.53
N ASP A 220 -7.33 5.36 -10.16
CA ASP A 220 -8.47 4.51 -9.77
C ASP A 220 -8.13 3.62 -8.57
N VAL A 221 -7.90 4.23 -7.40
CA VAL A 221 -7.61 3.56 -6.12
C VAL A 221 -8.67 3.91 -5.07
N GLU A 222 -8.82 3.07 -4.08
CA GLU A 222 -9.63 3.38 -2.89
C GLU A 222 -8.82 4.25 -1.92
N GLY A 223 -9.48 5.08 -1.12
CA GLY A 223 -8.86 5.80 -0.01
C GLY A 223 -9.10 5.03 1.27
N TRP A 224 -8.03 4.67 2.01
CA TRP A 224 -8.13 4.00 3.30
C TRP A 224 -7.44 4.84 4.39
N GLY A 225 -6.23 4.53 4.80
CA GLY A 225 -5.49 5.31 5.78
C GLY A 225 -4.74 6.49 5.19
N LEU A 226 -4.48 7.50 6.01
CA LEU A 226 -3.73 8.70 5.63
C LEU A 226 -2.91 9.19 6.80
N THR A 227 -1.63 9.44 6.59
CA THR A 227 -0.73 10.15 7.49
C THR A 227 0.20 11.07 6.69
N HIS A 228 1.17 11.69 7.33
CA HIS A 228 2.14 12.55 6.64
C HIS A 228 3.54 12.46 7.27
N ASN A 229 4.53 12.88 6.51
CA ASN A 229 5.83 13.31 7.03
C ASN A 229 6.09 14.76 6.61
N ASP A 230 7.29 15.26 6.83
CA ASP A 230 7.64 16.65 6.50
C ASP A 230 7.48 17.02 5.02
N LYS A 231 7.33 16.02 4.14
CA LYS A 231 7.34 16.22 2.69
C LYS A 231 6.09 15.72 1.98
N TYR A 232 5.49 14.64 2.43
CA TYR A 232 4.44 13.91 1.72
C TYR A 232 3.21 13.68 2.58
N LEU A 233 2.05 13.67 1.94
CA LEU A 233 0.92 12.91 2.43
C LEU A 233 1.16 11.44 2.08
N ILE A 234 0.85 10.52 2.98
CA ILE A 234 1.15 9.09 2.87
C ILE A 234 -0.17 8.32 3.00
N MET A 235 -0.55 7.61 1.93
CA MET A 235 -1.87 7.02 1.77
C MET A 235 -1.80 5.51 1.57
N SER A 236 -2.69 4.76 2.19
CA SER A 236 -2.99 3.35 1.90
C SER A 236 -4.28 3.20 1.08
N ASP A 237 -4.45 2.04 0.41
CA ASP A 237 -5.62 1.73 -0.42
C ASP A 237 -6.19 0.32 -0.16
N GLY A 238 -5.83 -0.29 0.99
CA GLY A 238 -6.22 -1.66 1.32
C GLY A 238 -5.39 -2.76 0.64
N THR A 239 -4.54 -2.42 -0.32
CA THR A 239 -3.56 -3.36 -0.89
C THR A 239 -2.28 -3.40 -0.06
N ASN A 240 -1.20 -3.95 -0.61
CA ASN A 240 0.14 -3.85 -0.02
C ASN A 240 0.90 -2.60 -0.46
N LYS A 241 0.24 -1.63 -1.07
CA LYS A 241 0.88 -0.38 -1.52
C LYS A 241 0.67 0.74 -0.53
N ILE A 242 1.70 1.56 -0.38
CA ILE A 242 1.63 2.86 0.27
C ILE A 242 2.13 3.91 -0.71
N TYR A 243 1.33 4.94 -0.91
CA TYR A 243 1.57 6.02 -1.87
C TYR A 243 2.05 7.28 -1.15
N PHE A 244 3.01 7.97 -1.74
CA PHE A 244 3.53 9.24 -1.26
C PHE A 244 3.08 10.34 -2.22
N LEU A 245 2.20 11.21 -1.72
CA LEU A 245 1.56 12.25 -2.49
C LEU A 245 2.17 13.63 -2.19
N ASN A 246 2.31 14.45 -3.20
CA ASN A 246 2.65 15.85 -3.01
C ASN A 246 1.49 16.57 -2.31
N PRO A 247 1.69 17.25 -1.16
CA PRO A 247 0.61 17.85 -0.40
C PRO A 247 -0.07 19.04 -1.08
N GLU A 248 0.59 19.72 -2.03
CA GLU A 248 0.02 20.86 -2.74
C GLU A 248 -0.85 20.43 -3.93
N THR A 249 -0.42 19.38 -4.65
CA THR A 249 -1.06 18.92 -5.89
C THR A 249 -1.86 17.64 -5.72
N GLN A 250 -1.70 16.90 -4.61
CA GLN A 250 -2.25 15.58 -4.30
C GLN A 250 -1.91 14.51 -5.36
N LYS A 251 -0.89 14.79 -6.18
CA LYS A 251 -0.38 13.83 -7.17
C LYS A 251 0.60 12.86 -6.51
N MET A 252 0.54 11.60 -6.91
CA MET A 252 1.49 10.58 -6.48
C MET A 252 2.87 10.84 -7.07
N GLU A 253 3.89 10.92 -6.22
CA GLU A 253 5.29 11.08 -6.62
C GLU A 253 6.04 9.74 -6.58
N ARG A 254 5.72 8.88 -5.62
CA ARG A 254 6.27 7.52 -5.51
C ARG A 254 5.34 6.62 -4.73
N PHE A 255 5.58 5.33 -4.77
CA PHE A 255 4.95 4.34 -3.91
C PHE A 255 5.96 3.30 -3.44
N ILE A 256 5.61 2.54 -2.42
CA ILE A 256 6.33 1.36 -1.95
C ILE A 256 5.38 0.17 -1.89
N ASN A 257 5.90 -1.02 -2.10
CA ASN A 257 5.21 -2.28 -1.82
C ASN A 257 5.64 -2.79 -0.45
N VAL A 258 4.69 -3.08 0.42
CA VAL A 258 4.95 -3.51 1.80
C VAL A 258 5.09 -5.02 1.87
N TYR A 259 6.26 -5.48 2.35
CA TYR A 259 6.64 -6.88 2.38
C TYR A 259 7.32 -7.26 3.69
N SER A 260 7.01 -8.45 4.19
CA SER A 260 7.82 -9.17 5.16
C SER A 260 8.95 -9.93 4.43
N ASP A 261 9.68 -10.74 5.18
CA ASP A 261 10.70 -11.64 4.62
C ASP A 261 10.12 -12.87 3.90
N THR A 262 8.81 -13.01 3.87
CA THR A 262 8.09 -14.15 3.28
C THR A 262 7.01 -13.79 2.28
N ASN A 263 6.31 -12.65 2.47
CA ASN A 263 5.12 -12.31 1.66
C ASN A 263 4.77 -10.82 1.71
N ALA A 264 3.92 -10.41 0.77
CA ALA A 264 3.24 -9.12 0.79
C ALA A 264 2.36 -8.96 2.04
N ILE A 265 2.32 -7.76 2.61
CA ILE A 265 1.39 -7.40 3.68
C ILE A 265 0.29 -6.56 3.08
N THR A 266 -0.87 -7.15 2.90
CA THR A 266 -2.08 -6.54 2.34
C THR A 266 -3.02 -6.04 3.43
N GLU A 267 -4.14 -5.45 3.04
CA GLU A 267 -5.17 -4.91 3.94
C GLU A 267 -4.64 -3.78 4.83
N LEU A 268 -3.64 -3.04 4.34
CA LEU A 268 -3.11 -1.86 5.03
C LEU A 268 -4.20 -0.81 5.12
N ASN A 269 -4.50 -0.39 6.37
CA ASN A 269 -5.61 0.51 6.66
C ASN A 269 -5.09 1.81 7.27
N GLU A 270 -5.57 2.18 8.43
CA GLU A 270 -5.23 3.42 9.10
C GLU A 270 -3.73 3.52 9.35
N LEU A 271 -3.18 4.73 9.18
CA LEU A 271 -1.74 5.00 9.17
C LEU A 271 -1.36 6.10 10.15
N GLU A 272 -0.19 5.96 10.78
CA GLU A 272 0.43 7.02 11.57
C GLU A 272 1.94 7.10 11.34
N TRP A 273 2.48 8.31 11.31
CA TRP A 273 3.92 8.56 11.19
C TRP A 273 4.56 8.75 12.54
N ILE A 274 5.39 7.79 12.97
CA ILE A 274 6.06 7.82 14.29
C ILE A 274 7.56 7.56 14.13
N ASP A 275 8.39 8.50 14.59
CA ASP A 275 9.85 8.36 14.63
C ASP A 275 10.47 7.90 13.30
N GLY A 276 10.00 8.47 12.17
CA GLY A 276 10.54 8.16 10.84
C GLY A 276 10.07 6.82 10.27
N LYS A 277 9.02 6.21 10.83
CA LYS A 277 8.40 4.97 10.38
C LYS A 277 6.92 5.16 10.14
N ILE A 278 6.36 4.33 9.26
CA ILE A 278 4.93 4.24 9.03
C ILE A 278 4.40 3.11 9.92
N TRP A 279 3.48 3.43 10.81
CA TRP A 279 2.69 2.47 11.55
C TRP A 279 1.38 2.26 10.80
N ALA A 280 0.96 1.02 10.62
CA ALA A 280 -0.23 0.70 9.84
C ALA A 280 -1.08 -0.37 10.51
N ASN A 281 -2.37 -0.12 10.64
CA ASN A 281 -3.34 -1.16 10.96
C ASN A 281 -3.45 -2.15 9.78
N ILE A 282 -3.61 -3.42 10.08
CA ILE A 282 -4.03 -4.43 9.10
C ILE A 282 -5.51 -4.72 9.33
N TYR A 283 -6.35 -4.45 8.33
CA TYR A 283 -7.79 -4.63 8.43
C TYR A 283 -8.16 -6.07 8.82
N LEU A 284 -9.14 -6.21 9.69
CA LEU A 284 -9.59 -7.48 10.29
C LEU A 284 -8.53 -8.23 11.14
N LYS A 285 -7.40 -7.58 11.45
CA LYS A 285 -6.38 -8.12 12.35
C LYS A 285 -6.20 -7.19 13.54
N ASP A 286 -5.94 -7.78 14.71
CA ASP A 286 -5.62 -7.03 15.92
C ASP A 286 -4.09 -6.72 15.96
N VAL A 287 -3.52 -6.34 14.83
CA VAL A 287 -2.07 -6.16 14.61
C VAL A 287 -1.80 -4.83 13.92
N ILE A 288 -0.77 -4.15 14.41
CA ILE A 288 -0.17 -2.98 13.75
C ILE A 288 1.23 -3.38 13.29
N VAL A 289 1.57 -3.02 12.05
CA VAL A 289 2.92 -3.22 11.50
C VAL A 289 3.69 -1.91 11.44
N ILE A 290 5.01 -1.98 11.66
CA ILE A 290 5.94 -0.86 11.55
C ILE A 290 6.76 -1.05 10.28
N ILE A 291 6.66 -0.09 9.36
CA ILE A 291 7.13 -0.19 7.99
C ILE A 291 8.25 0.82 7.75
N ASN A 292 9.30 0.39 7.09
CA ASN A 292 10.35 1.26 6.59
C ASN A 292 9.83 2.06 5.38
N PRO A 293 9.77 3.41 5.46
CA PRO A 293 9.19 4.22 4.38
C PRO A 293 10.04 4.27 3.11
N GLU A 294 11.32 3.89 3.18
CA GLU A 294 12.22 3.96 2.02
C GLU A 294 12.00 2.80 1.05
N ASN A 295 11.73 1.59 1.58
CA ASN A 295 11.68 0.38 0.77
C ASN A 295 10.44 -0.50 0.99
N GLY A 296 9.62 -0.23 2.02
CA GLY A 296 8.42 -1.02 2.32
C GLY A 296 8.67 -2.28 3.16
N ALA A 297 9.88 -2.48 3.68
CA ALA A 297 10.14 -3.61 4.57
C ALA A 297 9.37 -3.47 5.88
N VAL A 298 8.65 -4.50 6.29
CA VAL A 298 8.08 -4.59 7.64
C VAL A 298 9.20 -4.90 8.62
N GLU A 299 9.48 -3.98 9.53
CA GLU A 299 10.53 -4.13 10.53
C GLU A 299 10.00 -4.77 11.81
N SER A 300 8.73 -4.51 12.13
CA SER A 300 8.08 -5.04 13.34
C SER A 300 6.58 -5.22 13.16
N ALA A 301 5.99 -6.06 13.99
CA ALA A 301 4.56 -6.22 14.15
C ALA A 301 4.20 -6.25 15.64
N ILE A 302 3.10 -5.61 16.03
CA ILE A 302 2.64 -5.52 17.42
C ILE A 302 1.24 -6.14 17.48
N ASP A 303 1.09 -7.14 18.32
CA ASP A 303 -0.20 -7.77 18.63
C ASP A 303 -0.92 -6.98 19.74
N PHE A 304 -2.10 -6.46 19.41
CA PHE A 304 -3.00 -5.73 20.30
C PHE A 304 -4.31 -6.48 20.59
N SER A 305 -4.37 -7.77 20.36
CA SER A 305 -5.56 -8.60 20.56
C SER A 305 -6.12 -8.50 21.99
N ASP A 306 -5.27 -8.23 22.98
CA ASP A 306 -5.70 -8.05 24.38
C ASP A 306 -6.46 -6.72 24.60
N LEU A 307 -6.23 -5.67 23.81
CA LEU A 307 -6.95 -4.40 23.93
C LEU A 307 -8.42 -4.56 23.57
N LYS A 308 -8.75 -5.41 22.59
CA LYS A 308 -10.11 -5.73 22.21
C LYS A 308 -10.94 -6.24 23.40
N THR A 309 -10.34 -7.08 24.22
CA THR A 309 -10.99 -7.67 25.40
C THR A 309 -11.20 -6.69 26.56
N LYS A 310 -10.55 -5.53 26.53
CA LYS A 310 -10.63 -4.50 27.57
C LYS A 310 -11.75 -3.49 27.34
N ASN A 311 -12.45 -3.57 26.20
CA ASN A 311 -13.66 -2.81 25.98
C ASN A 311 -14.78 -3.35 26.87
N LYS A 312 -15.62 -2.47 27.39
CA LYS A 312 -16.79 -2.85 28.22
C LYS A 312 -17.96 -3.32 27.36
N LYS A 313 -18.07 -2.76 26.15
CA LYS A 313 -19.06 -3.16 25.14
C LYS A 313 -18.63 -4.49 24.53
N ALA A 314 -19.57 -5.41 24.34
CA ALA A 314 -19.34 -6.58 23.50
C ALA A 314 -19.18 -6.12 22.04
N LEU A 315 -18.03 -6.41 21.44
CA LEU A 315 -17.69 -6.00 20.09
C LEU A 315 -18.20 -7.03 19.07
N THR A 316 -18.71 -6.52 17.94
CA THR A 316 -19.15 -7.35 16.81
C THR A 316 -17.93 -7.83 16.03
N GLU A 317 -17.77 -9.14 15.87
CA GLU A 317 -16.69 -9.71 15.06
C GLU A 317 -16.82 -9.31 13.58
N GLY A 318 -15.66 -9.01 12.97
CA GLY A 318 -15.56 -8.67 11.55
C GLY A 318 -15.90 -7.23 11.18
N ASP A 319 -16.41 -6.42 12.11
CA ASP A 319 -16.77 -5.02 11.87
C ASP A 319 -16.14 -4.07 12.90
N GLU A 320 -16.30 -4.34 14.20
CA GLU A 320 -15.78 -3.51 15.29
C GLU A 320 -14.33 -3.92 15.62
N VAL A 321 -13.43 -3.64 14.66
CA VAL A 321 -12.02 -4.08 14.67
C VAL A 321 -11.08 -2.97 15.11
N LEU A 322 -9.86 -3.36 15.47
CA LEU A 322 -8.75 -2.44 15.73
C LEU A 322 -8.54 -1.53 14.51
N ASN A 323 -8.68 -0.23 14.69
CA ASN A 323 -8.38 0.80 13.67
C ASN A 323 -8.31 2.17 14.33
N GLY A 324 -7.17 2.85 14.15
CA GLY A 324 -6.89 4.15 14.72
C GLY A 324 -5.63 4.15 15.56
N ILE A 325 -4.61 4.87 15.08
CA ILE A 325 -3.32 5.10 15.72
C ILE A 325 -3.12 6.61 15.77
N ALA A 326 -2.76 7.15 16.93
CA ALA A 326 -2.35 8.54 17.02
C ALA A 326 -1.12 8.69 17.91
N TYR A 327 -0.13 9.43 17.46
CA TYR A 327 1.05 9.75 18.25
C TYR A 327 0.90 11.12 18.92
N ASN A 328 1.03 11.16 20.24
CA ASN A 328 1.06 12.42 20.96
C ASN A 328 2.51 12.89 21.15
N PRO A 329 2.97 13.90 20.41
CA PRO A 329 4.36 14.37 20.49
C PRO A 329 4.71 15.00 21.84
N SER A 330 3.72 15.48 22.61
CA SER A 330 3.94 16.10 23.92
C SER A 330 4.25 15.08 25.01
N THR A 331 3.60 13.92 24.97
CA THR A 331 3.81 12.82 25.92
C THR A 331 4.75 11.74 25.38
N LYS A 332 4.97 11.72 24.05
CA LYS A 332 5.70 10.68 23.30
C LYS A 332 5.08 9.29 23.47
N THR A 333 3.76 9.26 23.53
CA THR A 333 2.97 8.04 23.70
C THR A 333 2.08 7.82 22.48
N VAL A 334 1.68 6.56 22.27
CA VAL A 334 0.81 6.13 21.17
C VAL A 334 -0.58 5.85 21.71
N PHE A 335 -1.58 6.30 20.99
CA PHE A 335 -2.99 6.06 21.30
C PHE A 335 -3.56 5.08 20.29
N ILE A 336 -4.28 4.08 20.77
CA ILE A 336 -4.83 2.98 19.97
C ILE A 336 -6.31 2.85 20.28
N THR A 337 -7.14 2.77 19.25
CA THR A 337 -8.57 2.51 19.38
C THR A 337 -9.06 1.55 18.29
N GLY A 338 -10.36 1.40 18.12
CA GLY A 338 -10.98 0.61 17.07
C GLY A 338 -12.36 1.14 16.69
N LYS A 339 -12.88 0.62 15.60
CA LYS A 339 -14.20 0.97 15.07
C LYS A 339 -15.28 0.64 16.11
N ASN A 340 -16.03 1.67 16.54
CA ASN A 340 -17.07 1.58 17.57
C ASN A 340 -16.61 1.04 18.94
N TRP A 341 -15.32 1.10 19.23
CA TRP A 341 -14.83 0.75 20.57
C TRP A 341 -15.27 1.79 21.60
N ASP A 342 -15.49 1.36 22.86
CA ASP A 342 -15.79 2.29 23.97
C ASP A 342 -14.55 2.77 24.69
N LYS A 343 -13.34 2.33 24.25
CA LYS A 343 -12.05 2.70 24.83
C LYS A 343 -11.03 3.07 23.77
N MET A 344 -10.22 4.06 24.14
CA MET A 344 -8.96 4.40 23.50
C MET A 344 -7.85 4.22 24.52
N PHE A 345 -6.80 3.52 24.16
CA PHE A 345 -5.71 3.14 25.05
C PHE A 345 -4.45 3.98 24.74
N GLU A 346 -3.91 4.65 25.76
CA GLU A 346 -2.60 5.26 25.70
C GLU A 346 -1.56 4.22 26.11
N ILE A 347 -0.60 3.97 25.22
CA ILE A 347 0.43 2.95 25.42
C ILE A 347 1.84 3.53 25.30
N GLU A 348 2.77 2.87 25.95
CA GLU A 348 4.21 3.05 25.77
C GLU A 348 4.85 1.71 25.42
N LEU A 349 5.61 1.66 24.32
CA LEU A 349 6.44 0.49 24.00
C LEU A 349 7.63 0.44 24.96
N LYS A 350 7.84 -0.70 25.58
CA LYS A 350 9.01 -0.91 26.41
C LYS A 350 10.26 -0.89 25.52
N LYS A 351 11.24 -0.07 25.91
CA LYS A 351 12.55 -0.14 25.27
C LYS A 351 13.12 -1.53 25.53
N ILE A 352 13.13 -2.36 24.51
CA ILE A 352 13.82 -3.63 24.61
C ILE A 352 15.30 -3.33 24.51
N SER A 353 16.01 -3.55 25.62
CA SER A 353 17.49 -3.59 25.61
C SER A 353 17.91 -4.62 24.57
N ASN A 354 18.66 -4.15 23.57
CA ASN A 354 19.29 -4.98 22.54
C ASN A 354 20.24 -6.01 23.17
#